data_1400961bba16ed69d0ce326ff31023de
#
_entry.id   1400961bba16ed69d0ce326ff31023de
#
_cell.length_a   1.000
_cell.length_b   1.000
_cell.length_c   1.000
_cell.angle_alpha   90.00
_cell.angle_beta   90.00
_cell.angle_gamma   90.00
#
_symmetry.space_group_name_H-M   'P 1'
#
loop_
_entity.id
_entity.type
_entity.pdbx_description
1 polymer ?
#
loop_
_entity_poly.entity_id
_entity_poly.type
_entity_poly.pdbx_seq_one_letter_code
_entity_poly.pdbx_strand_id
1 'polypeptide(L)'
;MNKPSISFIIPYYKVELPLLARAITSILRLGQKADWEVWVINDGTPGHEAEDYLGSLDDPRIHYYAQPNSGLGGARNTGIEMAQKEYIQFLDADDFLFQKAFSKILDVLGEKHPDLLSFEFKKVYHTGLWDTNVPTWQTVFQGSGTDFMLKHNLHGCVWGYVFKKSALGDLRFTSGIYHEDEEFTPLLFLKARHVIITNLPAYAYFQRQYSIVHHPDRKIIKKRYSDLQHIILCLTDKGRQMEGNAAIALNRRIDMLRMSMVYMLLGDSPDTAFLLETLENMKRAGLYPLTPRFYSFPYTIVRWCTFKPICAVVLSKMFRLLQLRHAGHAS
;
A
#
# COMPACT_ATOMS: atom_id res chain seq x y z
N MET A 1 15.91 16.90 -21.05
CA MET A 1 15.12 16.61 -19.84
C MET A 1 16.08 16.22 -18.74
N ASN A 2 15.93 16.77 -17.54
CA ASN A 2 16.72 16.32 -16.39
C ASN A 2 16.30 14.89 -16.03
N LYS A 3 17.29 13.99 -15.89
CA LYS A 3 17.03 12.63 -15.43
C LYS A 3 16.58 12.67 -13.97
N PRO A 4 15.42 12.11 -13.61
CA PRO A 4 15.07 12.00 -12.19
C PRO A 4 16.04 11.06 -11.49
N SER A 5 16.37 11.34 -10.23
CA SER A 5 17.16 10.45 -9.39
C SER A 5 16.26 9.73 -8.39
N ILE A 6 16.33 8.37 -8.33
CA ILE A 6 15.35 7.54 -7.63
C ILE A 6 16.01 6.37 -6.90
N SER A 7 15.67 6.18 -5.62
CA SER A 7 16.00 5.00 -4.82
C SER A 7 14.81 4.04 -4.83
N PHE A 8 15.02 2.83 -5.35
CA PHE A 8 14.09 1.73 -5.21
C PHE A 8 14.38 1.00 -3.89
N ILE A 9 13.39 0.85 -3.04
CA ILE A 9 13.50 0.14 -1.77
C ILE A 9 12.68 -1.14 -1.88
N ILE A 10 13.33 -2.29 -1.72
CA ILE A 10 12.73 -3.63 -1.81
C ILE A 10 12.83 -4.32 -0.45
N PRO A 11 11.80 -4.31 0.37
CA PRO A 11 11.72 -5.14 1.56
C PRO A 11 11.70 -6.62 1.16
N TYR A 12 12.59 -7.43 1.73
CA TYR A 12 12.71 -8.85 1.40
C TYR A 12 12.58 -9.70 2.65
N TYR A 13 11.55 -10.54 2.70
CA TYR A 13 11.34 -11.50 3.78
C TYR A 13 10.66 -12.77 3.25
N LYS A 14 11.40 -13.89 3.23
CA LYS A 14 10.90 -15.22 2.83
C LYS A 14 10.17 -15.22 1.47
N VAL A 15 10.64 -14.41 0.53
CA VAL A 15 10.19 -14.41 -0.86
C VAL A 15 11.12 -15.32 -1.66
N GLU A 16 10.56 -16.07 -2.60
CA GLU A 16 11.34 -16.94 -3.49
C GLU A 16 12.30 -16.11 -4.36
N LEU A 17 13.56 -16.56 -4.48
CA LEU A 17 14.61 -15.87 -5.21
C LEU A 17 14.21 -15.52 -6.67
N PRO A 18 13.53 -16.36 -7.46
CA PRO A 18 13.10 -15.99 -8.81
C PRO A 18 12.17 -14.76 -8.86
N LEU A 19 11.37 -14.53 -7.81
CA LEU A 19 10.51 -13.34 -7.73
C LEU A 19 11.33 -12.08 -7.45
N LEU A 20 12.26 -12.13 -6.49
CA LEU A 20 13.21 -11.05 -6.24
C LEU A 20 14.03 -10.72 -7.51
N ALA A 21 14.54 -11.75 -8.19
CA ALA A 21 15.28 -11.58 -9.43
C ALA A 21 14.44 -10.88 -10.53
N ARG A 22 13.14 -11.18 -10.59
CA ARG A 22 12.19 -10.50 -11.48
C ARG A 22 12.01 -9.03 -11.10
N ALA A 23 11.83 -8.72 -9.82
CA ALA A 23 11.73 -7.35 -9.33
C ALA A 23 12.96 -6.54 -9.74
N ILE A 24 14.16 -7.05 -9.45
CA ILE A 24 15.45 -6.43 -9.81
C ILE A 24 15.57 -6.25 -11.34
N THR A 25 15.28 -7.29 -12.12
CA THR A 25 15.34 -7.22 -13.58
C THR A 25 14.41 -6.13 -14.15
N SER A 26 13.26 -5.90 -13.53
CA SER A 26 12.33 -4.85 -13.98
C SER A 26 12.93 -3.45 -13.82
N ILE A 27 13.76 -3.23 -12.78
CA ILE A 27 14.48 -1.98 -12.57
C ILE A 27 15.67 -1.86 -13.52
N LEU A 28 16.47 -2.93 -13.67
CA LEU A 28 17.61 -2.95 -14.61
C LEU A 28 17.20 -2.57 -16.04
N ARG A 29 16.01 -3.00 -16.48
CA ARG A 29 15.46 -2.66 -17.79
C ARG A 29 15.10 -1.19 -17.99
N LEU A 30 15.03 -0.39 -16.93
CA LEU A 30 14.87 1.07 -17.04
C LEU A 30 16.12 1.72 -17.63
N GLY A 31 17.26 1.04 -17.57
CA GLY A 31 18.52 1.48 -18.17
C GLY A 31 18.96 2.85 -17.64
N GLN A 32 19.22 3.77 -18.56
CA GLN A 32 19.67 5.14 -18.24
C GLN A 32 18.54 6.18 -18.21
N LYS A 33 17.28 5.77 -18.12
CA LYS A 33 16.13 6.69 -18.05
C LYS A 33 16.12 7.53 -16.78
N ALA A 34 16.68 7.01 -15.70
CA ALA A 34 16.85 7.70 -14.43
C ALA A 34 18.28 7.48 -13.88
N ASP A 35 18.71 8.30 -12.95
CA ASP A 35 19.82 8.01 -12.05
C ASP A 35 19.25 7.22 -10.86
N TRP A 36 19.38 5.90 -10.87
CA TRP A 36 18.72 5.03 -9.89
C TRP A 36 19.73 4.22 -9.07
N GLU A 37 19.28 3.86 -7.89
CA GLU A 37 19.88 2.84 -7.02
C GLU A 37 18.78 1.90 -6.49
N VAL A 38 19.17 0.72 -6.02
CA VAL A 38 18.30 -0.28 -5.40
C VAL A 38 18.83 -0.64 -4.03
N TRP A 39 17.97 -0.62 -3.02
CA TRP A 39 18.23 -1.14 -1.69
C TRP A 39 17.34 -2.35 -1.42
N VAL A 40 17.92 -3.54 -1.38
CA VAL A 40 17.24 -4.76 -0.95
C VAL A 40 17.49 -4.93 0.55
N ILE A 41 16.43 -4.79 1.34
CA ILE A 41 16.48 -4.89 2.80
C ILE A 41 15.97 -6.27 3.21
N ASN A 42 16.90 -7.17 3.54
CA ASN A 42 16.58 -8.49 4.07
C ASN A 42 16.14 -8.35 5.54
N ASP A 43 14.85 -8.56 5.80
CA ASP A 43 14.23 -8.44 7.11
C ASP A 43 14.22 -9.79 7.86
N GLY A 44 15.38 -10.45 7.92
CA GLY A 44 15.57 -11.68 8.68
C GLY A 44 15.24 -12.97 7.91
N THR A 45 15.33 -12.98 6.58
CA THR A 45 15.34 -14.23 5.80
C THR A 45 16.69 -14.92 6.01
N PRO A 46 16.73 -16.18 6.48
CA PRO A 46 17.98 -16.91 6.64
C PRO A 46 18.57 -17.30 5.28
N GLY A 47 19.88 -17.61 5.24
CA GLY A 47 20.60 -18.00 4.04
C GLY A 47 21.22 -16.80 3.32
N HIS A 48 22.03 -17.08 2.30
CA HIS A 48 22.79 -16.10 1.53
C HIS A 48 22.35 -16.01 0.07
N GLU A 49 21.33 -16.78 -0.36
CA GLU A 49 20.95 -16.90 -1.76
C GLU A 49 20.61 -15.56 -2.42
N ALA A 50 19.93 -14.69 -1.69
CA ALA A 50 19.59 -13.33 -2.19
C ALA A 50 20.83 -12.45 -2.27
N GLU A 51 21.72 -12.49 -1.28
CA GLU A 51 22.98 -11.74 -1.23
C GLU A 51 23.91 -12.20 -2.37
N ASP A 52 24.11 -13.51 -2.51
CA ASP A 52 24.94 -14.11 -3.57
C ASP A 52 24.41 -13.75 -4.97
N TYR A 53 23.09 -13.86 -5.17
CA TYR A 53 22.45 -13.45 -6.43
C TYR A 53 22.71 -11.97 -6.74
N LEU A 54 22.46 -11.08 -5.80
CA LEU A 54 22.63 -9.64 -6.01
C LEU A 54 24.11 -9.29 -6.25
N GLY A 55 25.03 -9.93 -5.52
CA GLY A 55 26.48 -9.80 -5.74
C GLY A 55 26.92 -10.27 -7.12
N SER A 56 26.30 -11.34 -7.65
CA SER A 56 26.62 -11.87 -8.98
C SER A 56 26.25 -10.92 -10.15
N LEU A 57 25.36 -9.92 -9.91
CA LEU A 57 24.99 -8.94 -10.92
C LEU A 57 26.10 -7.91 -11.21
N ASP A 58 27.07 -7.77 -10.30
CA ASP A 58 28.23 -6.86 -10.41
C ASP A 58 27.82 -5.42 -10.81
N ASP A 59 26.69 -4.94 -10.27
CA ASP A 59 26.19 -3.58 -10.52
C ASP A 59 26.30 -2.74 -9.23
N PRO A 60 27.16 -1.70 -9.20
CA PRO A 60 27.41 -0.91 -8.01
C PRO A 60 26.21 -0.10 -7.52
N ARG A 61 25.12 -0.06 -8.28
CA ARG A 61 23.87 0.62 -7.90
C ARG A 61 22.93 -0.27 -7.09
N ILE A 62 23.26 -1.58 -6.96
CA ILE A 62 22.44 -2.55 -6.23
C ILE A 62 23.09 -2.82 -4.90
N HIS A 63 22.37 -2.56 -3.83
CA HIS A 63 22.81 -2.70 -2.46
C HIS A 63 21.96 -3.72 -1.71
N TYR A 64 22.61 -4.51 -0.87
CA TYR A 64 21.96 -5.45 0.03
C TYR A 64 22.27 -5.10 1.48
N TYR A 65 21.24 -5.16 2.34
CA TYR A 65 21.41 -4.96 3.77
C TYR A 65 20.53 -5.96 4.53
N ALA A 66 21.14 -6.71 5.45
CA ALA A 66 20.43 -7.65 6.32
C ALA A 66 20.23 -7.08 7.72
N GLN A 67 19.04 -7.28 8.26
CA GLN A 67 18.66 -6.86 9.60
C GLN A 67 17.86 -7.95 10.32
N PRO A 68 17.81 -7.94 11.67
CA PRO A 68 16.83 -8.71 12.42
C PRO A 68 15.41 -8.33 12.01
N ASN A 69 14.49 -9.31 11.95
CA ASN A 69 13.12 -9.05 11.51
C ASN A 69 12.45 -7.97 12.36
N SER A 70 12.07 -6.88 11.72
CA SER A 70 11.38 -5.71 12.30
C SER A 70 10.02 -5.44 11.65
N GLY A 71 9.59 -6.35 10.75
CA GLY A 71 8.38 -6.24 9.95
C GLY A 71 8.54 -5.30 8.75
N LEU A 72 7.55 -5.35 7.87
CA LEU A 72 7.57 -4.64 6.58
C LEU A 72 7.81 -3.12 6.74
N GLY A 73 7.16 -2.48 7.71
CA GLY A 73 7.37 -1.07 8.02
C GLY A 73 8.81 -0.77 8.49
N GLY A 74 9.38 -1.65 9.33
CA GLY A 74 10.77 -1.54 9.78
C GLY A 74 11.76 -1.63 8.63
N ALA A 75 11.60 -2.61 7.74
CA ALA A 75 12.44 -2.77 6.56
C ALA A 75 12.35 -1.55 5.62
N ARG A 76 11.14 -1.00 5.41
CA ARG A 76 10.98 0.23 4.63
C ARG A 76 11.66 1.43 5.28
N ASN A 77 11.61 1.56 6.62
CA ASN A 77 12.31 2.64 7.34
C ASN A 77 13.81 2.56 7.13
N THR A 78 14.41 1.37 7.28
CA THR A 78 15.84 1.16 7.00
C THR A 78 16.19 1.56 5.56
N GLY A 79 15.36 1.17 4.58
CA GLY A 79 15.56 1.57 3.20
C GLY A 79 15.44 3.09 3.00
N ILE A 80 14.53 3.79 3.68
CA ILE A 80 14.42 5.26 3.66
C ILE A 80 15.71 5.91 4.17
N GLU A 81 16.28 5.39 5.24
CA GLU A 81 17.53 5.93 5.82
C GLU A 81 18.71 5.77 4.85
N MET A 82 18.81 4.62 4.20
CA MET A 82 19.88 4.31 3.27
C MET A 82 19.75 5.00 1.91
N ALA A 83 18.53 5.31 1.48
CA ALA A 83 18.24 5.94 0.19
C ALA A 83 18.99 7.27 0.02
N GLN A 84 19.69 7.45 -1.12
CA GLN A 84 20.52 8.64 -1.39
C GLN A 84 19.95 9.53 -2.48
N LYS A 85 18.95 9.05 -3.25
CA LYS A 85 18.36 9.77 -4.37
C LYS A 85 17.25 10.72 -3.94
N GLU A 86 16.86 11.63 -4.85
CA GLU A 86 15.81 12.63 -4.62
C GLU A 86 14.45 11.98 -4.36
N TYR A 87 14.13 10.93 -5.13
CA TYR A 87 12.85 10.23 -5.07
C TYR A 87 13.00 8.85 -4.44
N ILE A 88 11.93 8.38 -3.83
CA ILE A 88 11.80 7.01 -3.31
C ILE A 88 10.64 6.31 -4.01
N GLN A 89 10.86 5.06 -4.42
CA GLN A 89 9.87 4.11 -4.88
C GLN A 89 9.98 2.82 -4.07
N PHE A 90 8.92 2.42 -3.39
CA PHE A 90 8.84 1.07 -2.82
C PHE A 90 8.44 0.07 -3.90
N LEU A 91 9.08 -1.09 -3.89
CA LEU A 91 8.74 -2.22 -4.76
C LEU A 91 8.74 -3.47 -3.89
N ASP A 92 7.61 -4.15 -3.78
CA ASP A 92 7.53 -5.40 -3.04
C ASP A 92 8.32 -6.49 -3.80
N ALA A 93 9.02 -7.36 -3.06
CA ALA A 93 10.00 -8.30 -3.62
C ALA A 93 9.38 -9.36 -4.56
N ASP A 94 8.07 -9.54 -4.54
CA ASP A 94 7.32 -10.45 -5.41
C ASP A 94 6.62 -9.76 -6.58
N ASP A 95 6.70 -8.43 -6.66
CA ASP A 95 6.11 -7.60 -7.71
C ASP A 95 7.14 -7.14 -8.75
N PHE A 96 6.73 -6.37 -9.75
CA PHE A 96 7.63 -5.80 -10.74
C PHE A 96 7.03 -4.57 -11.44
N LEU A 97 7.89 -3.82 -12.12
CA LEU A 97 7.48 -2.62 -12.87
C LEU A 97 7.22 -2.97 -14.34
N PHE A 98 6.14 -2.42 -14.92
CA PHE A 98 5.97 -2.43 -16.36
C PHE A 98 6.91 -1.40 -16.99
N GLN A 99 7.98 -1.86 -17.65
CA GLN A 99 9.09 -1.03 -18.10
C GLN A 99 8.64 0.19 -18.92
N LYS A 100 7.83 -0.01 -19.96
CA LYS A 100 7.39 1.10 -20.85
C LYS A 100 6.51 2.11 -20.10
N ALA A 101 5.61 1.61 -19.26
CA ALA A 101 4.74 2.48 -18.47
C ALA A 101 5.54 3.23 -17.39
N PHE A 102 6.41 2.56 -16.65
CA PHE A 102 7.23 3.21 -15.63
C PHE A 102 8.22 4.21 -16.24
N SER A 103 8.72 3.96 -17.46
CA SER A 103 9.52 4.95 -18.21
C SER A 103 8.76 6.26 -18.44
N LYS A 104 7.42 6.20 -18.63
CA LYS A 104 6.59 7.42 -18.72
C LYS A 104 6.44 8.11 -17.37
N ILE A 105 6.37 7.36 -16.28
CA ILE A 105 6.41 7.93 -14.91
C ILE A 105 7.72 8.71 -14.71
N LEU A 106 8.86 8.14 -15.12
CA LEU A 106 10.16 8.83 -15.05
C LEU A 106 10.21 10.11 -15.91
N ASP A 107 9.61 10.09 -17.12
CA ASP A 107 9.49 11.27 -17.95
C ASP A 107 8.71 12.40 -17.23
N VAL A 108 7.58 12.08 -16.59
CA VAL A 108 6.77 13.03 -15.80
C VAL A 108 7.53 13.55 -14.58
N LEU A 109 8.26 12.68 -13.86
CA LEU A 109 9.10 13.09 -12.72
C LEU A 109 10.16 14.10 -13.14
N GLY A 110 10.86 13.83 -14.26
CA GLY A 110 11.92 14.72 -14.79
C GLY A 110 11.39 16.01 -15.39
N GLU A 111 10.12 16.09 -15.79
CA GLU A 111 9.50 17.28 -16.36
C GLU A 111 8.79 18.15 -15.32
N LYS A 112 8.02 17.52 -14.42
CA LYS A 112 7.10 18.23 -13.51
C LYS A 112 7.60 18.38 -12.08
N HIS A 113 8.60 17.59 -11.68
CA HIS A 113 9.20 17.59 -10.34
C HIS A 113 8.18 17.57 -9.18
N PRO A 114 7.11 16.71 -9.22
CA PRO A 114 6.11 16.68 -8.15
C PRO A 114 6.72 16.18 -6.83
N ASP A 115 6.07 16.50 -5.71
CA ASP A 115 6.42 15.92 -4.41
C ASP A 115 5.98 14.45 -4.34
N LEU A 116 4.88 14.11 -5.05
CA LEU A 116 4.35 12.76 -5.15
C LEU A 116 3.69 12.55 -6.51
N LEU A 117 4.04 11.44 -7.18
CA LEU A 117 3.42 10.99 -8.43
C LEU A 117 2.85 9.60 -8.24
N SER A 118 1.53 9.47 -8.30
CA SER A 118 0.82 8.19 -8.19
C SER A 118 0.42 7.65 -9.56
N PHE A 119 0.37 6.33 -9.65
CA PHE A 119 0.03 5.58 -10.85
C PHE A 119 -0.83 4.35 -10.49
N GLU A 120 -1.42 3.74 -11.50
CA GLU A 120 -2.24 2.55 -11.36
C GLU A 120 -1.39 1.27 -11.39
N PHE A 121 -2.02 0.16 -11.02
CA PHE A 121 -1.44 -1.17 -11.06
C PHE A 121 -2.33 -2.16 -11.81
N LYS A 122 -1.74 -3.27 -12.23
CA LYS A 122 -2.48 -4.43 -12.74
C LYS A 122 -2.17 -5.66 -11.92
N LYS A 123 -3.21 -6.43 -11.60
CA LYS A 123 -3.03 -7.77 -11.05
C LYS A 123 -2.49 -8.70 -12.12
N VAL A 124 -1.45 -9.46 -11.79
CA VAL A 124 -0.77 -10.40 -12.69
C VAL A 124 -0.75 -11.78 -12.04
N TYR A 125 -1.08 -12.79 -12.81
CA TYR A 125 -1.17 -14.18 -12.35
C TYR A 125 -0.08 -15.07 -12.95
N HIS A 126 0.64 -14.60 -13.96
CA HIS A 126 1.68 -15.32 -14.69
C HIS A 126 2.99 -14.55 -14.70
N THR A 127 4.10 -15.27 -14.68
CA THR A 127 5.45 -14.69 -14.57
C THR A 127 6.00 -14.10 -15.86
N GLY A 128 5.36 -14.31 -17.01
CA GLY A 128 5.90 -14.02 -18.35
C GLY A 128 5.51 -12.68 -18.98
N LEU A 129 4.67 -11.86 -18.38
CA LEU A 129 4.18 -10.62 -18.99
C LEU A 129 4.99 -9.41 -18.51
N TRP A 130 6.15 -9.19 -19.14
CA TRP A 130 7.04 -8.07 -18.81
C TRP A 130 6.65 -6.74 -19.41
N ASP A 131 5.86 -6.74 -20.49
CA ASP A 131 5.63 -5.53 -21.26
C ASP A 131 4.25 -5.56 -21.90
N THR A 132 3.34 -4.84 -21.32
CA THR A 132 2.07 -4.54 -21.97
C THR A 132 2.24 -3.30 -22.84
N ASN A 133 1.48 -3.20 -23.94
CA ASN A 133 1.34 -1.92 -24.63
C ASN A 133 0.91 -0.86 -23.62
N VAL A 134 1.57 0.29 -23.64
CA VAL A 134 1.19 1.42 -22.78
C VAL A 134 -0.19 1.88 -23.25
N PRO A 135 -1.24 1.76 -22.42
CA PRO A 135 -2.56 2.22 -22.80
C PRO A 135 -2.57 3.75 -22.91
N THR A 136 -3.59 4.30 -23.51
CA THR A 136 -3.84 5.75 -23.41
C THR A 136 -3.99 6.10 -21.93
N TRP A 137 -3.24 7.10 -21.50
CA TRP A 137 -3.22 7.54 -20.11
C TRP A 137 -3.29 9.06 -20.02
N GLN A 138 -3.67 9.55 -18.84
CA GLN A 138 -3.76 10.98 -18.57
C GLN A 138 -3.48 11.27 -17.10
N THR A 139 -3.13 12.50 -16.81
CA THR A 139 -3.20 13.04 -15.45
C THR A 139 -4.66 13.19 -15.06
N VAL A 140 -5.09 12.48 -14.03
CA VAL A 140 -6.47 12.53 -13.51
C VAL A 140 -6.64 13.53 -12.36
N PHE A 141 -5.52 13.93 -11.74
CA PHE A 141 -5.49 14.98 -10.73
C PHE A 141 -4.12 15.64 -10.68
N GLN A 142 -4.12 16.97 -10.45
CA GLN A 142 -2.93 17.74 -10.09
C GLN A 142 -3.34 18.80 -9.06
N GLY A 143 -2.59 18.87 -7.94
CA GLY A 143 -2.88 19.78 -6.83
C GLY A 143 -2.13 19.40 -5.57
N SER A 144 -2.59 19.85 -4.40
CA SER A 144 -2.05 19.36 -3.12
C SER A 144 -2.61 17.98 -2.74
N GLY A 145 -1.88 17.24 -1.91
CA GLY A 145 -2.39 15.96 -1.38
C GLY A 145 -3.62 16.15 -0.49
N THR A 146 -3.69 17.27 0.22
CA THR A 146 -4.90 17.67 0.97
C THR A 146 -6.11 17.85 0.05
N ASP A 147 -5.96 18.55 -1.07
CA ASP A 147 -7.05 18.74 -2.04
C ASP A 147 -7.51 17.43 -2.67
N PHE A 148 -6.56 16.51 -2.94
CA PHE A 148 -6.90 15.18 -3.40
C PHE A 148 -7.74 14.42 -2.37
N MET A 149 -7.28 14.36 -1.12
CA MET A 149 -7.95 13.63 -0.05
C MET A 149 -9.31 14.18 0.33
N LEU A 150 -9.56 15.48 0.12
CA LEU A 150 -10.89 16.09 0.33
C LEU A 150 -11.95 15.55 -0.64
N LYS A 151 -11.55 15.18 -1.86
CA LYS A 151 -12.47 14.85 -2.97
C LYS A 151 -12.43 13.38 -3.36
N HIS A 152 -11.29 12.73 -3.20
CA HIS A 152 -11.03 11.37 -3.68
C HIS A 152 -10.71 10.41 -2.55
N ASN A 153 -10.97 9.13 -2.76
CA ASN A 153 -10.55 8.07 -1.85
C ASN A 153 -9.08 7.75 -2.10
N LEU A 154 -8.33 7.60 -1.02
CA LEU A 154 -6.93 7.24 -1.04
C LEU A 154 -6.77 5.72 -0.85
N HIS A 155 -5.93 5.09 -1.67
CA HIS A 155 -5.47 3.73 -1.44
C HIS A 155 -4.20 3.73 -0.59
N GLY A 156 -4.11 2.84 0.40
CA GLY A 156 -2.99 2.77 1.33
C GLY A 156 -1.69 2.21 0.75
N CYS A 157 -1.69 1.72 -0.50
CA CYS A 157 -0.55 1.03 -1.08
C CYS A 157 0.63 1.97 -1.39
N VAL A 158 1.71 1.86 -0.60
CA VAL A 158 2.92 2.69 -0.73
C VAL A 158 3.73 2.44 -2.00
N TRP A 159 3.57 1.29 -2.63
CA TRP A 159 4.19 0.96 -3.91
C TRP A 159 3.51 1.61 -5.12
N GLY A 160 2.30 2.18 -4.95
CA GLY A 160 1.50 2.83 -6.01
C GLY A 160 1.91 4.27 -6.31
N TYR A 161 3.02 4.76 -5.79
CA TYR A 161 3.50 6.11 -6.03
C TYR A 161 5.00 6.27 -5.79
N VAL A 162 5.61 7.21 -6.52
CA VAL A 162 6.95 7.75 -6.26
C VAL A 162 6.81 9.05 -5.49
N PHE A 163 7.68 9.31 -4.53
CA PHE A 163 7.63 10.55 -3.75
C PHE A 163 9.04 11.11 -3.46
N LYS A 164 9.12 12.43 -3.28
CA LYS A 164 10.37 13.07 -2.85
C LYS A 164 10.75 12.67 -1.44
N LYS A 165 12.00 12.27 -1.23
CA LYS A 165 12.53 12.00 0.11
C LYS A 165 12.37 13.19 1.05
N SER A 166 12.53 14.41 0.53
CA SER A 166 12.36 15.66 1.30
C SER A 166 10.92 15.88 1.81
N ALA A 167 9.90 15.29 1.16
CA ALA A 167 8.51 15.39 1.62
C ALA A 167 8.22 14.60 2.89
N LEU A 168 9.07 13.62 3.24
CA LEU A 168 8.90 12.80 4.44
C LEU A 168 9.06 13.62 5.73
N GLY A 169 10.11 14.43 5.82
CA GLY A 169 10.53 14.97 7.11
C GLY A 169 10.84 13.83 8.07
N ASP A 170 10.17 13.84 9.21
CA ASP A 170 10.26 12.85 10.29
C ASP A 170 9.30 11.67 10.14
N LEU A 171 8.46 11.65 9.11
CA LEU A 171 7.48 10.59 8.88
C LEU A 171 8.18 9.25 8.64
N ARG A 172 7.83 8.25 9.45
CA ARG A 172 8.28 6.87 9.35
C ARG A 172 7.12 5.91 9.52
N PHE A 173 7.30 4.68 9.05
CA PHE A 173 6.35 3.60 9.28
C PHE A 173 6.36 3.16 10.74
N THR A 174 5.21 2.83 11.28
CA THR A 174 5.13 2.09 12.55
C THR A 174 5.60 0.65 12.31
N SER A 175 6.65 0.23 13.02
CA SER A 175 7.22 -1.11 12.87
C SER A 175 6.38 -2.18 13.57
N GLY A 176 6.40 -3.42 13.04
CA GLY A 176 5.78 -4.59 13.69
C GLY A 176 4.27 -4.67 13.61
N ILE A 177 3.61 -3.80 12.85
CA ILE A 177 2.16 -3.82 12.60
C ILE A 177 1.85 -4.23 11.16
N TYR A 178 0.65 -4.78 10.94
CA TYR A 178 0.05 -4.93 9.62
C TYR A 178 -0.64 -3.63 9.19
N HIS A 179 -0.77 -3.40 7.90
CA HIS A 179 -1.43 -2.21 7.33
C HIS A 179 -0.71 -0.89 7.67
N GLU A 180 0.59 -0.92 7.88
CA GLU A 180 1.44 0.24 8.18
C GLU A 180 1.35 1.33 7.10
N ASP A 181 1.04 0.93 5.87
CA ASP A 181 0.80 1.79 4.73
C ASP A 181 -0.48 2.63 4.85
N GLU A 182 -1.49 2.13 5.55
CA GLU A 182 -2.74 2.85 5.83
C GLU A 182 -2.56 4.01 6.81
N GLU A 183 -1.52 3.98 7.64
CA GLU A 183 -1.08 5.11 8.48
C GLU A 183 -0.17 6.05 7.70
N PHE A 184 0.84 5.53 7.03
CA PHE A 184 1.90 6.29 6.39
C PHE A 184 1.37 7.12 5.19
N THR A 185 0.62 6.51 4.30
CA THR A 185 0.20 7.13 3.04
C THR A 185 -0.63 8.42 3.24
N PRO A 186 -1.69 8.48 4.07
CA PRO A 186 -2.43 9.72 4.24
C PRO A 186 -1.59 10.84 4.87
N LEU A 187 -0.67 10.51 5.77
CA LEU A 187 0.21 11.49 6.38
C LEU A 187 1.23 12.06 5.38
N LEU A 188 1.75 11.21 4.47
CA LEU A 188 2.62 11.66 3.38
C LEU A 188 1.85 12.57 2.40
N PHE A 189 0.63 12.18 2.01
CA PHE A 189 -0.20 13.01 1.13
C PHE A 189 -0.48 14.40 1.73
N LEU A 190 -0.77 14.49 3.03
CA LEU A 190 -0.98 15.78 3.71
C LEU A 190 0.27 16.69 3.70
N LYS A 191 1.46 16.12 3.63
CA LYS A 191 2.73 16.86 3.52
C LYS A 191 3.04 17.29 2.08
N ALA A 192 2.53 16.58 1.06
CA ALA A 192 2.83 16.82 -0.34
C ALA A 192 2.03 18.03 -0.88
N ARG A 193 2.74 19.04 -1.36
CA ARG A 193 2.14 20.28 -1.92
C ARG A 193 1.86 20.17 -3.42
N HIS A 194 2.66 19.38 -4.13
CA HIS A 194 2.49 19.14 -5.57
C HIS A 194 2.36 17.63 -5.83
N VAL A 195 1.12 17.19 -5.95
CA VAL A 195 0.74 15.80 -6.22
C VAL A 195 0.20 15.69 -7.63
N ILE A 196 0.68 14.70 -8.37
CA ILE A 196 0.15 14.29 -9.67
C ILE A 196 -0.37 12.86 -9.55
N ILE A 197 -1.60 12.63 -9.97
CA ILE A 197 -2.20 11.29 -10.04
C ILE A 197 -2.43 10.96 -11.50
N THR A 198 -1.97 9.80 -11.94
CA THR A 198 -2.17 9.29 -13.31
C THR A 198 -2.97 8.00 -13.29
N ASN A 199 -3.67 7.70 -14.37
CA ASN A 199 -4.30 6.39 -14.59
C ASN A 199 -3.39 5.41 -15.35
N LEU A 200 -2.07 5.67 -15.38
CA LEU A 200 -1.09 4.83 -16.04
C LEU A 200 -0.79 3.58 -15.21
N PRO A 201 -1.06 2.35 -15.69
CA PRO A 201 -0.73 1.14 -14.95
C PRO A 201 0.77 0.84 -15.10
N ALA A 202 1.57 1.30 -14.13
CA ALA A 202 3.03 1.18 -14.15
C ALA A 202 3.56 0.07 -13.22
N TYR A 203 2.72 -0.51 -12.38
CA TYR A 203 3.07 -1.52 -11.40
C TYR A 203 2.33 -2.83 -11.65
N ALA A 204 3.03 -3.96 -11.59
CA ALA A 204 2.51 -5.30 -11.73
C ALA A 204 2.40 -5.96 -10.35
N TYR A 205 1.18 -6.02 -9.83
CA TYR A 205 0.88 -6.66 -8.55
C TYR A 205 0.67 -8.17 -8.75
N PHE A 206 1.64 -8.97 -8.35
CA PHE A 206 1.64 -10.41 -8.57
C PHE A 206 0.79 -11.14 -7.54
N GLN A 207 -0.18 -11.90 -8.02
CA GLN A 207 -1.09 -12.66 -7.16
C GLN A 207 -0.49 -14.02 -6.81
N ARG A 208 -0.12 -14.21 -5.53
CA ARG A 208 0.32 -15.51 -4.97
C ARG A 208 -0.83 -16.22 -4.28
N GLN A 209 -0.81 -17.54 -4.28
CA GLN A 209 -1.81 -18.35 -3.57
C GLN A 209 -1.84 -18.10 -2.04
N TYR A 210 -0.71 -17.69 -1.44
CA TYR A 210 -0.55 -17.45 0.00
C TYR A 210 -0.01 -16.04 0.24
N SER A 211 -0.87 -15.04 0.09
CA SER A 211 -0.52 -13.67 0.51
C SER A 211 -0.90 -13.45 1.98
N ILE A 212 -0.22 -12.50 2.65
CA ILE A 212 -0.53 -12.09 4.05
C ILE A 212 -2.00 -11.69 4.18
N VAL A 213 -2.58 -11.12 3.12
CA VAL A 213 -3.98 -10.63 3.10
C VAL A 213 -4.99 -11.77 3.19
N HIS A 214 -4.66 -12.97 2.68
CA HIS A 214 -5.55 -14.13 2.64
C HIS A 214 -5.13 -15.26 3.59
N HIS A 215 -4.32 -14.96 4.61
CA HIS A 215 -3.84 -15.97 5.55
C HIS A 215 -4.99 -16.45 6.45
N PRO A 216 -5.25 -17.79 6.54
CA PRO A 216 -6.39 -18.35 7.27
C PRO A 216 -6.22 -18.40 8.79
N ASP A 217 -5.01 -18.17 9.33
CA ASP A 217 -4.74 -18.26 10.77
C ASP A 217 -5.50 -17.18 11.55
N ARG A 218 -6.34 -17.62 12.50
CA ARG A 218 -7.15 -16.75 13.36
C ARG A 218 -6.31 -15.74 14.15
N LYS A 219 -5.08 -16.11 14.56
CA LYS A 219 -4.18 -15.19 15.29
C LYS A 219 -3.72 -14.05 14.40
N ILE A 220 -3.38 -14.37 13.14
CA ILE A 220 -2.97 -13.37 12.14
C ILE A 220 -4.15 -12.45 11.82
N ILE A 221 -5.34 -13.01 11.58
CA ILE A 221 -6.56 -12.24 11.36
C ILE A 221 -6.82 -11.29 12.55
N LYS A 222 -6.79 -11.80 13.78
CA LYS A 222 -7.00 -10.98 15.00
C LYS A 222 -5.97 -9.85 15.10
N LYS A 223 -4.69 -10.14 14.84
CA LYS A 223 -3.64 -9.11 14.85
C LYS A 223 -3.89 -8.04 13.78
N ARG A 224 -4.23 -8.42 12.55
CA ARG A 224 -4.54 -7.46 11.47
C ARG A 224 -5.65 -6.47 11.85
N TYR A 225 -6.75 -6.95 12.45
CA TYR A 225 -7.84 -6.08 12.90
C TYR A 225 -7.43 -5.21 14.09
N SER A 226 -6.66 -5.74 15.04
CA SER A 226 -6.12 -4.97 16.15
C SER A 226 -5.19 -3.85 15.69
N ASP A 227 -4.29 -4.16 14.75
CA ASP A 227 -3.36 -3.18 14.19
C ASP A 227 -4.10 -2.09 13.38
N LEU A 228 -5.07 -2.47 12.56
CA LEU A 228 -5.88 -1.49 11.82
C LEU A 228 -6.69 -0.58 12.76
N GLN A 229 -7.25 -1.14 13.86
CA GLN A 229 -7.91 -0.35 14.89
C GLN A 229 -6.93 0.64 15.54
N HIS A 230 -5.72 0.20 15.86
CA HIS A 230 -4.67 1.05 16.41
C HIS A 230 -4.32 2.20 15.44
N ILE A 231 -4.12 1.91 14.16
CA ILE A 231 -3.86 2.91 13.11
C ILE A 231 -4.98 3.96 13.05
N ILE A 232 -6.24 3.52 13.06
CA ILE A 232 -7.38 4.45 13.01
C ILE A 232 -7.38 5.38 14.23
N LEU A 233 -7.05 4.86 15.42
CA LEU A 233 -6.94 5.67 16.64
C LEU A 233 -5.77 6.65 16.56
N CYS A 234 -4.59 6.21 16.12
CA CYS A 234 -3.42 7.10 15.92
C CYS A 234 -3.72 8.22 14.93
N LEU A 235 -4.36 7.90 13.79
CA LEU A 235 -4.76 8.92 12.83
C LEU A 235 -5.82 9.88 13.40
N THR A 236 -6.75 9.36 14.23
CA THR A 236 -7.77 10.19 14.90
C THR A 236 -7.12 11.20 15.84
N ASP A 237 -6.13 10.76 16.63
CA ASP A 237 -5.42 11.65 17.57
C ASP A 237 -4.57 12.70 16.82
N LYS A 238 -3.92 12.32 15.71
CA LYS A 238 -3.24 13.27 14.80
C LYS A 238 -4.24 14.26 14.19
N GLY A 239 -5.41 13.79 13.76
CA GLY A 239 -6.46 14.64 13.19
C GLY A 239 -7.03 15.69 14.15
N ARG A 240 -7.08 15.36 15.46
CA ARG A 240 -7.49 16.31 16.52
C ARG A 240 -6.49 17.45 16.73
N GLN A 241 -5.23 17.26 16.35
CA GLN A 241 -4.16 18.26 16.44
C GLN A 241 -4.03 19.11 15.17
N MET A 242 -4.81 18.79 14.13
CA MET A 242 -4.81 19.50 12.85
C MET A 242 -6.02 20.44 12.75
N GLU A 243 -5.90 21.45 11.90
CA GLU A 243 -6.96 22.43 11.64
C GLU A 243 -7.24 22.55 10.13
N GLY A 244 -8.36 23.17 9.80
CA GLY A 244 -8.74 23.50 8.43
C GLY A 244 -8.90 22.28 7.51
N ASN A 245 -8.53 22.43 6.26
CA ASN A 245 -8.72 21.41 5.22
C ASN A 245 -7.93 20.14 5.48
N ALA A 246 -6.77 20.22 6.13
CA ALA A 246 -5.98 19.04 6.47
C ALA A 246 -6.71 18.12 7.48
N ALA A 247 -7.32 18.69 8.51
CA ALA A 247 -8.14 17.97 9.46
C ALA A 247 -9.36 17.33 8.79
N ILE A 248 -10.05 18.06 7.91
CA ILE A 248 -11.22 17.55 7.17
C ILE A 248 -10.81 16.37 6.26
N ALA A 249 -9.70 16.52 5.54
CA ALA A 249 -9.16 15.49 4.64
C ALA A 249 -8.78 14.20 5.39
N LEU A 250 -8.07 14.34 6.53
CA LEU A 250 -7.70 13.20 7.36
C LEU A 250 -8.92 12.53 8.00
N ASN A 251 -9.88 13.30 8.50
CA ASN A 251 -11.13 12.73 9.05
C ASN A 251 -11.95 11.99 7.99
N ARG A 252 -11.97 12.48 6.74
CA ARG A 252 -12.57 11.74 5.63
C ARG A 252 -11.88 10.38 5.42
N ARG A 253 -10.53 10.35 5.43
CA ARG A 253 -9.76 9.10 5.32
C ARG A 253 -10.04 8.15 6.48
N ILE A 254 -10.09 8.65 7.71
CA ILE A 254 -10.41 7.87 8.91
C ILE A 254 -11.80 7.22 8.79
N ASP A 255 -12.81 7.96 8.35
CA ASP A 255 -14.15 7.41 8.14
C ASP A 255 -14.15 6.28 7.08
N MET A 256 -13.37 6.45 5.99
CA MET A 256 -13.20 5.41 4.97
C MET A 256 -12.49 4.17 5.50
N LEU A 257 -11.46 4.33 6.34
CA LEU A 257 -10.77 3.21 7.00
C LEU A 257 -11.69 2.45 7.96
N ARG A 258 -12.50 3.16 8.75
CA ARG A 258 -13.52 2.54 9.62
C ARG A 258 -14.53 1.72 8.81
N MET A 259 -15.01 2.27 7.69
CA MET A 259 -15.89 1.56 6.77
C MET A 259 -15.21 0.34 6.16
N SER A 260 -13.97 0.49 5.66
CA SER A 260 -13.20 -0.61 5.07
C SER A 260 -12.95 -1.73 6.08
N MET A 261 -12.64 -1.39 7.33
CA MET A 261 -12.48 -2.35 8.43
C MET A 261 -13.77 -3.16 8.66
N VAL A 262 -14.93 -2.49 8.72
CA VAL A 262 -16.23 -3.18 8.87
C VAL A 262 -16.53 -4.04 7.64
N TYR A 263 -16.28 -3.53 6.43
CA TYR A 263 -16.50 -4.26 5.18
C TYR A 263 -15.65 -5.54 5.10
N MET A 264 -14.36 -5.44 5.38
CA MET A 264 -13.48 -6.62 5.45
C MET A 264 -13.94 -7.60 6.53
N LEU A 265 -14.31 -7.10 7.71
CA LEU A 265 -14.79 -7.93 8.81
C LEU A 265 -16.03 -8.76 8.42
N LEU A 266 -16.93 -8.21 7.61
CA LEU A 266 -18.11 -8.95 7.11
C LEU A 266 -17.73 -10.12 6.20
N GLY A 267 -16.67 -9.99 5.38
CA GLY A 267 -16.18 -11.03 4.48
C GLY A 267 -15.22 -12.03 5.13
N ASP A 268 -14.26 -11.51 5.91
CA ASP A 268 -13.10 -12.27 6.37
C ASP A 268 -13.26 -12.85 7.79
N SER A 269 -14.34 -12.54 8.52
CA SER A 269 -14.55 -13.09 9.87
C SER A 269 -14.54 -14.61 9.84
N PRO A 270 -13.73 -15.31 10.64
CA PRO A 270 -13.72 -16.77 10.69
C PRO A 270 -15.05 -17.33 11.20
N ASP A 271 -15.73 -16.65 12.12
CA ASP A 271 -17.00 -17.03 12.71
C ASP A 271 -17.78 -15.82 13.24
N THR A 272 -19.03 -16.07 13.67
CA THR A 272 -19.92 -15.03 14.22
C THR A 272 -19.42 -14.45 15.54
N ALA A 273 -18.77 -15.26 16.39
CA ALA A 273 -18.23 -14.79 17.66
C ALA A 273 -17.12 -13.77 17.45
N PHE A 274 -16.19 -14.04 16.54
CA PHE A 274 -15.14 -13.12 16.14
C PHE A 274 -15.68 -11.79 15.59
N LEU A 275 -16.70 -11.87 14.70
CA LEU A 275 -17.38 -10.70 14.16
C LEU A 275 -17.92 -9.81 15.29
N LEU A 276 -18.69 -10.40 16.20
CA LEU A 276 -19.32 -9.66 17.30
C LEU A 276 -18.31 -9.11 18.29
N GLU A 277 -17.30 -9.89 18.67
CA GLU A 277 -16.20 -9.45 19.53
C GLU A 277 -15.47 -8.23 18.92
N THR A 278 -15.15 -8.31 17.63
CA THR A 278 -14.45 -7.22 16.94
C THR A 278 -15.30 -5.96 16.83
N LEU A 279 -16.58 -6.07 16.50
CA LEU A 279 -17.53 -4.94 16.48
C LEU A 279 -17.70 -4.30 17.87
N GLU A 280 -17.74 -5.10 18.92
CA GLU A 280 -17.82 -4.58 20.30
C GLU A 280 -16.51 -3.85 20.71
N ASN A 281 -15.36 -4.39 20.32
CA ASN A 281 -14.07 -3.71 20.53
C ASN A 281 -14.01 -2.37 19.78
N MET A 282 -14.46 -2.33 18.52
CA MET A 282 -14.57 -1.08 17.75
C MET A 282 -15.53 -0.10 18.43
N LYS A 283 -16.65 -0.57 18.98
CA LYS A 283 -17.62 0.26 19.70
C LYS A 283 -17.01 0.86 20.97
N ARG A 284 -16.31 0.07 21.78
CA ARG A 284 -15.60 0.57 22.98
C ARG A 284 -14.54 1.60 22.64
N ALA A 285 -13.88 1.46 21.48
CA ALA A 285 -12.91 2.41 20.95
C ALA A 285 -13.54 3.66 20.29
N GLY A 286 -14.87 3.78 20.23
CA GLY A 286 -15.55 4.87 19.56
C GLY A 286 -15.47 4.85 18.04
N LEU A 287 -15.12 3.72 17.44
CA LEU A 287 -14.98 3.54 15.99
C LEU A 287 -16.24 2.97 15.33
N TYR A 288 -17.19 2.51 16.13
CA TYR A 288 -18.47 1.95 15.69
C TYR A 288 -19.59 2.46 16.61
N PRO A 289 -20.81 2.75 16.10
CA PRO A 289 -21.25 2.66 14.70
C PRO A 289 -20.55 3.66 13.78
N LEU A 290 -20.61 3.39 12.46
CA LEU A 290 -19.99 4.26 11.46
C LEU A 290 -20.65 5.64 11.45
N THR A 291 -19.85 6.69 11.21
CA THR A 291 -20.30 8.08 11.18
C THR A 291 -21.41 8.28 10.13
N PRO A 292 -22.50 8.99 10.44
CA PRO A 292 -23.63 9.20 9.52
C PRO A 292 -23.26 10.25 8.45
N ARG A 293 -22.37 9.88 7.50
CA ARG A 293 -21.95 10.69 6.36
C ARG A 293 -22.21 9.93 5.06
N PHE A 294 -22.42 10.65 3.98
CA PHE A 294 -22.54 10.09 2.65
C PHE A 294 -21.24 10.32 1.89
N TYR A 295 -20.46 9.25 1.67
CA TYR A 295 -19.24 9.29 0.84
C TYR A 295 -19.39 8.47 -0.45
N SER A 296 -20.16 7.38 -0.39
CA SER A 296 -20.50 6.54 -1.52
C SER A 296 -21.72 5.71 -1.22
N PHE A 297 -22.36 5.16 -2.24
CA PHE A 297 -23.50 4.25 -2.09
C PHE A 297 -23.15 2.99 -1.28
N PRO A 298 -22.02 2.29 -1.55
CA PRO A 298 -21.59 1.15 -0.73
C PRO A 298 -21.37 1.50 0.74
N TYR A 299 -20.72 2.64 1.02
CA TYR A 299 -20.55 3.11 2.40
C TYR A 299 -21.90 3.24 3.13
N THR A 300 -22.87 3.86 2.46
CA THR A 300 -24.20 4.09 3.03
C THR A 300 -24.91 2.77 3.30
N ILE A 301 -24.86 1.80 2.38
CA ILE A 301 -25.46 0.48 2.57
C ILE A 301 -24.81 -0.23 3.76
N VAL A 302 -23.47 -0.34 3.80
CA VAL A 302 -22.77 -1.00 4.90
C VAL A 302 -23.11 -0.35 6.24
N ARG A 303 -23.11 0.98 6.31
CA ARG A 303 -23.50 1.72 7.51
C ARG A 303 -24.92 1.37 7.97
N TRP A 304 -25.90 1.37 7.06
CA TRP A 304 -27.29 1.05 7.39
C TRP A 304 -27.45 -0.41 7.82
N CYS A 305 -26.86 -1.33 7.05
CA CYS A 305 -26.94 -2.76 7.32
C CYS A 305 -26.18 -3.19 8.58
N THR A 306 -25.20 -2.41 9.03
CA THR A 306 -24.41 -2.75 10.21
C THR A 306 -24.74 -1.90 11.44
N PHE A 307 -25.79 -1.07 11.38
CA PHE A 307 -26.21 -0.25 12.52
C PHE A 307 -26.54 -1.08 13.77
N LYS A 308 -27.09 -2.29 13.58
CA LYS A 308 -27.31 -3.27 14.66
C LYS A 308 -26.41 -4.49 14.45
N PRO A 309 -25.77 -5.03 15.49
CA PRO A 309 -24.90 -6.20 15.38
C PRO A 309 -25.56 -7.42 14.70
N ILE A 310 -26.87 -7.64 14.95
CA ILE A 310 -27.62 -8.73 14.32
C ILE A 310 -27.69 -8.57 12.78
N CYS A 311 -27.85 -7.36 12.29
CA CYS A 311 -27.84 -7.08 10.85
C CYS A 311 -26.45 -7.31 10.24
N ALA A 312 -25.37 -7.00 10.98
CA ALA A 312 -24.01 -7.32 10.56
C ALA A 312 -23.80 -8.83 10.43
N VAL A 313 -24.34 -9.64 11.35
CA VAL A 313 -24.28 -11.11 11.26
C VAL A 313 -25.01 -11.64 10.03
N VAL A 314 -26.20 -11.14 9.74
CA VAL A 314 -26.96 -11.52 8.53
C VAL A 314 -26.18 -11.15 7.27
N LEU A 315 -25.69 -9.92 7.20
CA LEU A 315 -24.91 -9.44 6.05
C LEU A 315 -23.62 -10.24 5.86
N SER A 316 -22.88 -10.57 6.92
CA SER A 316 -21.69 -11.42 6.86
C SER A 316 -22.00 -12.81 6.28
N LYS A 317 -23.10 -13.44 6.67
CA LYS A 317 -23.53 -14.73 6.08
C LYS A 317 -23.82 -14.61 4.58
N MET A 318 -24.46 -13.51 4.16
CA MET A 318 -24.69 -13.24 2.73
C MET A 318 -23.40 -13.05 1.95
N PHE A 319 -22.42 -12.30 2.50
CA PHE A 319 -21.11 -12.10 1.88
C PHE A 319 -20.38 -13.42 1.65
N ARG A 320 -20.35 -14.30 2.64
CA ARG A 320 -19.73 -15.63 2.52
C ARG A 320 -20.38 -16.50 1.45
N LEU A 321 -21.71 -16.48 1.37
CA LEU A 321 -22.44 -17.22 0.33
C LEU A 321 -22.12 -16.71 -1.08
N LEU A 322 -21.95 -15.38 -1.25
CA LEU A 322 -21.56 -14.79 -2.53
C LEU A 322 -20.11 -15.14 -2.91
N GLN A 323 -19.19 -15.13 -1.95
CA GLN A 323 -17.77 -15.50 -2.18
C GLN A 323 -17.65 -16.98 -2.60
N LEU A 324 -18.41 -17.89 -1.97
CA LEU A 324 -18.43 -19.30 -2.34
C LEU A 324 -18.95 -19.52 -3.76
N ARG A 325 -19.95 -18.75 -4.23
CA ARG A 325 -20.45 -18.83 -5.62
C ARG A 325 -19.43 -18.35 -6.64
N HIS A 326 -18.63 -17.31 -6.33
CA HIS A 326 -17.58 -16.83 -7.23
C HIS A 326 -16.38 -17.78 -7.30
N ALA A 327 -16.04 -18.47 -6.22
CA ALA A 327 -15.00 -19.49 -6.21
C ALA A 327 -15.39 -20.75 -7.02
N GLY A 328 -16.67 -21.12 -7.04
CA GLY A 328 -17.18 -22.26 -7.82
C GLY A 328 -17.35 -22.03 -9.33
N HIS A 329 -17.20 -20.79 -9.82
CA HIS A 329 -17.22 -20.46 -11.25
C HIS A 329 -15.82 -20.24 -11.84
N ALA A 330 -14.75 -20.31 -11.01
CA ALA A 330 -13.37 -20.13 -11.42
C ALA A 330 -12.56 -21.44 -11.42
N SER A 331 -13.24 -22.59 -11.19
CA SER A 331 -12.66 -23.96 -11.25
C SER A 331 -12.96 -24.64 -12.58
#